data_f9f006b752eaa554932087439750617c
#
_entry.id   f9f006b752eaa554932087439750617c
#
_cell.length_a   1.000
_cell.length_b   1.000
_cell.length_c   1.000
_cell.angle_alpha   90.00
_cell.angle_beta   90.00
_cell.angle_gamma   90.00
#
_symmetry.space_group_name_H-M   'P 1'
#
loop_
_entity.id
_entity.type
_entity.pdbx_description
1 polymer ?
#
loop_
_entity_poly.entity_id
_entity_poly.type
_entity_poly.pdbx_seq_one_letter_code
_entity_poly.pdbx_strand_id
1 'polypeptide(L)'
;MSQTQDPTFYRTPADAIAAPPERLAYVAAFDPAGRVKDAITVLDTDPDSPGYGRIVGWSELPTAGNELHHFGWNACSSALCHQGHARPGAPLERRYLIVPGLRSSRTYVLDTKPDPRDPRVVRTIEADELAAKAGYSRPHTLHCGPGAIFMSALGGANGHDGPAGIALLDHDTFDVIGAWEMDRGDQFLGYDVWWHLGHDTVITSEWGTPLDDRERPQPRGSARPQVWPPPELLVHVRAHADSAGRPRR
;
A
#
# COMPACT_ATOMS: atom_id res chain seq x y z
N MET A 1 -12.01 9.25 -29.76
CA MET A 1 -12.21 10.24 -28.70
C MET A 1 -11.02 10.11 -27.77
N SER A 2 -10.24 11.18 -27.59
CA SER A 2 -9.10 11.17 -26.66
C SER A 2 -9.64 10.94 -25.24
N GLN A 3 -9.29 9.82 -24.61
CA GLN A 3 -9.59 9.62 -23.20
C GLN A 3 -8.79 10.67 -22.44
N THR A 4 -9.48 11.57 -21.74
CA THR A 4 -8.82 12.57 -20.89
C THR A 4 -8.17 11.84 -19.72
N GLN A 5 -6.85 11.95 -19.65
CA GLN A 5 -6.08 11.44 -18.53
C GLN A 5 -6.53 12.13 -17.23
N ASP A 6 -6.54 11.41 -16.12
CA ASP A 6 -6.80 11.97 -14.80
C ASP A 6 -5.85 13.16 -14.53
N PRO A 7 -6.38 14.35 -14.22
CA PRO A 7 -5.57 15.56 -14.04
C PRO A 7 -4.63 15.47 -12.82
N THR A 8 -4.82 14.51 -11.93
CA THR A 8 -3.97 14.29 -10.76
C THR A 8 -2.81 13.33 -11.03
N PHE A 9 -2.64 12.86 -12.27
CA PHE A 9 -1.51 12.03 -12.66
C PHE A 9 -0.32 12.90 -13.09
N TYR A 10 0.40 13.42 -12.11
CA TYR A 10 1.57 14.25 -12.35
C TYR A 10 2.74 13.41 -12.83
N ARG A 11 3.30 13.77 -13.99
CA ARG A 11 4.41 13.01 -14.62
C ARG A 11 5.77 13.39 -14.07
N THR A 12 5.87 14.59 -13.52
CA THR A 12 7.12 15.12 -12.95
C THR A 12 6.83 15.81 -11.61
N PRO A 13 7.84 15.95 -10.74
CA PRO A 13 7.71 16.76 -9.53
C PRO A 13 7.32 18.22 -9.84
N ALA A 14 7.78 18.78 -10.96
CA ALA A 14 7.42 20.12 -11.37
C ALA A 14 5.91 20.25 -11.69
N ASP A 15 5.32 19.24 -12.33
CA ASP A 15 3.87 19.21 -12.58
C ASP A 15 3.09 19.17 -11.25
N ALA A 16 3.55 18.38 -10.28
CA ALA A 16 2.92 18.31 -8.97
C ALA A 16 3.02 19.61 -8.19
N ILE A 17 4.16 20.31 -8.27
CA ILE A 17 4.35 21.63 -7.62
C ILE A 17 3.47 22.69 -8.27
N ALA A 18 3.28 22.65 -9.58
CA ALA A 18 2.45 23.60 -10.32
C ALA A 18 0.93 23.33 -10.20
N ALA A 19 0.56 22.15 -9.69
CA ALA A 19 -0.84 21.78 -9.51
C ALA A 19 -1.52 22.61 -8.40
N PRO A 20 -2.86 22.79 -8.46
CA PRO A 20 -3.60 23.35 -7.34
C PRO A 20 -3.37 22.51 -6.06
N PRO A 21 -3.24 23.15 -4.89
CA PRO A 21 -3.07 22.43 -3.63
C PRO A 21 -4.27 21.54 -3.34
N GLU A 22 -4.01 20.38 -2.77
CA GLU A 22 -5.06 19.49 -2.28
C GLU A 22 -5.76 20.14 -1.08
N ARG A 23 -7.09 20.03 -1.05
CA ARG A 23 -7.92 20.65 -0.01
C ARG A 23 -8.35 19.69 1.09
N LEU A 24 -8.07 18.41 0.92
CA LEU A 24 -8.37 17.36 1.89
C LEU A 24 -7.15 16.46 2.06
N ALA A 25 -6.94 15.99 3.28
CA ALA A 25 -5.98 14.93 3.58
C ALA A 25 -6.70 13.75 4.25
N TYR A 26 -6.34 12.54 3.86
CA TYR A 26 -6.81 11.32 4.49
C TYR A 26 -5.78 10.85 5.53
N VAL A 27 -6.24 10.49 6.71
CA VAL A 27 -5.39 10.06 7.82
C VAL A 27 -5.98 8.81 8.46
N ALA A 28 -5.16 7.79 8.65
CA ALA A 28 -5.55 6.59 9.36
C ALA A 28 -5.72 6.87 10.85
N ALA A 29 -6.83 6.39 11.42
CA ALA A 29 -7.12 6.42 12.84
C ALA A 29 -7.39 4.99 13.32
N PHE A 30 -6.66 4.54 14.34
CA PHE A 30 -6.86 3.22 14.91
C PHE A 30 -6.56 3.20 16.41
N ASP A 31 -7.19 2.29 17.11
CA ASP A 31 -6.91 1.99 18.51
C ASP A 31 -5.93 0.81 18.60
N PRO A 32 -4.69 1.01 19.08
CA PRO A 32 -3.72 -0.08 19.22
C PRO A 32 -4.23 -1.25 20.08
N ALA A 33 -5.17 -0.98 20.98
CA ALA A 33 -5.82 -2.00 21.82
C ALA A 33 -6.99 -2.72 21.12
N GLY A 34 -7.39 -2.26 19.93
CA GLY A 34 -8.45 -2.88 19.12
C GLY A 34 -9.85 -2.84 19.74
N ARG A 35 -10.13 -1.88 20.63
CA ARG A 35 -11.41 -1.76 21.33
C ARG A 35 -12.49 -1.09 20.51
N VAL A 36 -12.11 -0.22 19.59
CA VAL A 36 -12.98 0.49 18.67
C VAL A 36 -12.54 0.22 17.23
N LYS A 37 -13.46 0.42 16.30
CA LYS A 37 -13.18 0.24 14.88
C LYS A 37 -12.14 1.25 14.41
N ASP A 38 -11.27 0.79 13.53
CA ASP A 38 -10.35 1.66 12.81
C ASP A 38 -11.11 2.48 11.78
N ALA A 39 -10.54 3.61 11.37
CA ALA A 39 -11.18 4.53 10.43
C ALA A 39 -10.17 5.24 9.54
N ILE A 40 -10.66 5.76 8.42
CA ILE A 40 -9.99 6.81 7.67
C ILE A 40 -10.68 8.13 8.02
N THR A 41 -9.92 9.07 8.56
CA THR A 41 -10.39 10.43 8.83
C THR A 41 -10.04 11.34 7.67
N VAL A 42 -10.85 12.38 7.46
CA VAL A 42 -10.63 13.38 6.44
C VAL A 42 -10.41 14.73 7.10
N LEU A 43 -9.26 15.33 6.86
CA LEU A 43 -8.90 16.65 7.35
C LEU A 43 -9.12 17.69 6.25
N ASP A 44 -9.64 18.85 6.65
CA ASP A 44 -9.66 20.03 5.80
C ASP A 44 -8.27 20.68 5.80
N THR A 45 -7.65 20.71 4.64
CA THR A 45 -6.31 21.32 4.42
C THR A 45 -6.36 22.62 3.63
N ASP A 46 -7.56 23.11 3.30
CA ASP A 46 -7.73 24.39 2.63
C ASP A 46 -7.54 25.55 3.61
N PRO A 47 -6.46 26.34 3.51
CA PRO A 47 -6.19 27.44 4.46
C PRO A 47 -7.26 28.54 4.44
N ASP A 48 -8.04 28.63 3.37
CA ASP A 48 -9.12 29.60 3.24
C ASP A 48 -10.46 29.09 3.77
N SER A 49 -10.52 27.83 4.17
CA SER A 49 -11.72 27.20 4.71
C SER A 49 -11.89 27.49 6.21
N PRO A 50 -13.11 27.73 6.70
CA PRO A 50 -13.39 27.82 8.13
C PRO A 50 -13.17 26.48 8.87
N GLY A 51 -13.04 25.39 8.12
CA GLY A 51 -12.73 24.05 8.63
C GLY A 51 -11.26 23.69 8.66
N TYR A 52 -10.37 24.59 8.28
CA TYR A 52 -8.94 24.32 8.19
C TYR A 52 -8.38 23.65 9.45
N GLY A 53 -7.65 22.55 9.26
CA GLY A 53 -7.04 21.75 10.32
C GLY A 53 -8.02 20.92 11.15
N ARG A 54 -9.31 20.86 10.77
CA ARG A 54 -10.32 20.07 11.47
C ARG A 54 -10.61 18.78 10.72
N ILE A 55 -11.05 17.77 11.46
CA ILE A 55 -11.64 16.56 10.89
C ILE A 55 -13.02 16.94 10.36
N VAL A 56 -13.21 16.75 9.07
CA VAL A 56 -14.46 17.06 8.32
C VAL A 56 -15.13 15.81 7.76
N GLY A 57 -14.52 14.63 7.99
CA GLY A 57 -15.07 13.35 7.60
C GLY A 57 -14.49 12.21 8.43
N TRP A 58 -15.26 11.13 8.54
CA TRP A 58 -14.91 9.95 9.33
C TRP A 58 -15.55 8.70 8.74
N SER A 59 -14.73 7.81 8.18
CA SER A 59 -15.19 6.57 7.54
C SER A 59 -14.70 5.38 8.34
N GLU A 60 -15.59 4.78 9.14
CA GLU A 60 -15.26 3.58 9.91
C GLU A 60 -15.03 2.38 8.99
N LEU A 61 -13.99 1.61 9.27
CA LEU A 61 -13.79 0.29 8.69
C LEU A 61 -14.72 -0.74 9.34
N PRO A 62 -15.01 -1.85 8.67
CA PRO A 62 -15.92 -2.88 9.21
C PRO A 62 -15.47 -3.47 10.54
N THR A 63 -14.17 -3.54 10.80
CA THR A 63 -13.59 -4.20 11.99
C THR A 63 -12.63 -3.30 12.74
N ALA A 64 -12.34 -3.67 13.99
CA ALA A 64 -11.34 -3.07 14.85
C ALA A 64 -10.03 -3.85 14.80
N GLY A 65 -8.95 -3.24 15.27
CA GLY A 65 -7.66 -3.90 15.50
C GLY A 65 -6.91 -4.27 14.22
N ASN A 66 -7.15 -3.55 13.12
CA ASN A 66 -6.45 -3.81 11.85
C ASN A 66 -5.01 -3.31 11.88
N GLU A 67 -4.71 -2.28 12.66
CA GLU A 67 -3.38 -1.65 12.68
C GLU A 67 -3.01 -1.08 11.32
N LEU A 68 -3.61 0.05 10.97
CA LEU A 68 -3.42 0.73 9.69
C LEU A 68 -2.09 1.48 9.69
N HIS A 69 -1.18 1.14 8.78
CA HIS A 69 0.11 1.81 8.66
C HIS A 69 0.19 2.67 7.40
N HIS A 70 0.34 2.04 6.26
CA HIS A 70 0.48 2.70 4.98
C HIS A 70 -0.73 2.42 4.12
N PHE A 71 -1.25 3.43 3.49
CA PHE A 71 -2.29 3.29 2.49
C PHE A 71 -2.00 4.22 1.31
N GLY A 72 -2.60 3.95 0.18
CA GLY A 72 -2.31 4.70 -1.03
C GLY A 72 -3.47 4.65 -2.02
N TRP A 73 -3.28 5.36 -3.12
CA TRP A 73 -4.23 5.40 -4.21
C TRP A 73 -4.09 4.18 -5.11
N ASN A 74 -5.21 3.73 -5.67
CA ASN A 74 -5.25 2.66 -6.67
C ASN A 74 -4.48 3.01 -7.95
N ALA A 75 -4.35 4.27 -8.27
CA ALA A 75 -3.71 4.73 -9.49
C ALA A 75 -3.03 6.09 -9.31
N CYS A 76 -1.96 6.28 -10.04
CA CYS A 76 -1.21 7.53 -10.14
C CYS A 76 -0.44 7.54 -11.47
N SER A 77 0.43 8.53 -11.68
CA SER A 77 1.27 8.60 -12.88
C SER A 77 2.13 7.34 -13.12
N SER A 78 2.51 6.63 -12.06
CA SER A 78 3.26 5.37 -12.15
C SER A 78 2.49 4.22 -12.82
N ALA A 79 1.16 4.28 -12.78
CA ALA A 79 0.30 3.31 -13.47
C ALA A 79 0.24 3.57 -14.99
N LEU A 80 0.69 4.74 -15.45
CA LEU A 80 0.78 5.07 -16.86
C LEU A 80 2.03 4.41 -17.45
N CYS A 81 1.84 3.32 -18.16
CA CYS A 81 2.96 2.67 -18.84
C CYS A 81 3.59 3.58 -19.89
N HIS A 82 4.91 3.67 -19.89
CA HIS A 82 5.68 4.42 -20.89
C HIS A 82 5.58 3.78 -22.29
N GLN A 83 5.12 2.56 -22.41
CA GLN A 83 5.09 1.77 -23.65
C GLN A 83 3.70 1.36 -24.12
N GLY A 84 2.67 2.14 -23.81
CA GLY A 84 1.37 1.99 -24.46
C GLY A 84 0.51 0.81 -24.00
N HIS A 85 0.76 0.25 -22.84
CA HIS A 85 -0.13 -0.73 -22.21
C HIS A 85 -1.31 -0.04 -21.50
N ALA A 86 -1.94 0.93 -22.18
CA ALA A 86 -3.27 1.33 -21.79
C ALA A 86 -4.16 0.09 -21.95
N ARG A 87 -4.74 -0.39 -20.85
CA ARG A 87 -5.76 -1.42 -20.92
C ARG A 87 -6.86 -0.97 -21.87
N PRO A 88 -7.39 -1.87 -22.71
CA PRO A 88 -8.65 -1.59 -23.40
C PRO A 88 -9.74 -1.47 -22.32
N GLY A 89 -10.21 -0.27 -22.06
CA GLY A 89 -11.23 -0.04 -21.03
C GLY A 89 -11.34 1.43 -20.64
N ALA A 90 -12.01 1.71 -19.54
CA ALA A 90 -12.07 3.04 -18.97
C ALA A 90 -10.68 3.52 -18.53
N PRO A 91 -10.36 4.82 -18.66
CA PRO A 91 -9.10 5.35 -18.15
C PRO A 91 -9.00 5.12 -16.65
N LEU A 92 -7.79 4.78 -16.18
CA LEU A 92 -7.53 4.71 -14.75
C LEU A 92 -7.79 6.08 -14.10
N GLU A 93 -8.40 6.06 -12.94
CA GLU A 93 -8.75 7.24 -12.17
C GLU A 93 -8.17 7.12 -10.74
N ARG A 94 -7.59 8.17 -10.20
CA ARG A 94 -7.21 8.28 -8.79
C ARG A 94 -8.48 8.45 -7.95
N ARG A 95 -9.07 7.35 -7.57
CA ARG A 95 -10.40 7.31 -6.96
C ARG A 95 -10.47 6.51 -5.68
N TYR A 96 -9.76 5.41 -5.65
CA TYR A 96 -9.90 4.46 -4.55
C TYR A 96 -8.68 4.51 -3.63
N LEU A 97 -8.95 4.58 -2.32
CA LEU A 97 -7.92 4.34 -1.30
C LEU A 97 -7.85 2.85 -1.01
N ILE A 98 -6.66 2.31 -1.08
CA ILE A 98 -6.37 0.92 -0.71
C ILE A 98 -5.71 0.96 0.66
N VAL A 99 -6.35 0.37 1.66
CA VAL A 99 -6.00 0.52 3.08
C VAL A 99 -5.66 -0.84 3.68
N PRO A 100 -4.38 -1.21 3.73
CA PRO A 100 -3.93 -2.44 4.37
C PRO A 100 -4.07 -2.39 5.89
N GLY A 101 -4.52 -3.49 6.47
CA GLY A 101 -4.52 -3.74 7.91
C GLY A 101 -3.43 -4.75 8.25
N LEU A 102 -2.31 -4.27 8.80
CA LEU A 102 -1.15 -5.08 9.11
C LEU A 102 -1.47 -6.27 10.01
N ARG A 103 -2.20 -6.02 11.10
CA ARG A 103 -2.52 -7.05 12.10
C ARG A 103 -3.60 -8.01 11.63
N SER A 104 -4.62 -7.49 10.95
CA SER A 104 -5.75 -8.31 10.48
C SER A 104 -5.46 -9.07 9.20
N SER A 105 -4.42 -8.68 8.47
CA SER A 105 -4.12 -9.14 7.10
C SER A 105 -5.23 -8.84 6.09
N ARG A 106 -6.22 -8.02 6.44
CA ARG A 106 -7.25 -7.52 5.52
C ARG A 106 -6.77 -6.30 4.76
N THR A 107 -7.34 -6.08 3.60
CA THR A 107 -7.15 -4.83 2.87
C THR A 107 -8.51 -4.28 2.46
N TYR A 108 -8.76 -3.02 2.75
CA TYR A 108 -10.02 -2.34 2.45
C TYR A 108 -9.83 -1.41 1.26
N VAL A 109 -10.84 -1.38 0.40
CA VAL A 109 -10.90 -0.44 -0.73
C VAL A 109 -12.03 0.54 -0.47
N LEU A 110 -11.68 1.82 -0.41
CA LEU A 110 -12.64 2.90 -0.16
C LEU A 110 -12.80 3.76 -1.41
N ASP A 111 -14.04 3.96 -1.84
CA ASP A 111 -14.38 4.88 -2.93
C ASP A 111 -14.52 6.31 -2.39
N THR A 112 -13.71 7.23 -2.90
CA THR A 112 -13.71 8.64 -2.49
C THR A 112 -14.52 9.54 -3.43
N LYS A 113 -14.95 9.03 -4.59
CA LYS A 113 -15.54 9.87 -5.65
C LYS A 113 -16.96 10.35 -5.35
N PRO A 114 -17.86 9.54 -4.75
CA PRO A 114 -19.20 10.01 -4.46
C PRO A 114 -19.23 11.19 -3.48
N ASP A 115 -18.43 11.09 -2.42
CA ASP A 115 -18.16 12.15 -1.46
C ASP A 115 -16.75 11.98 -0.90
N PRO A 116 -15.82 12.89 -1.20
CA PRO A 116 -14.45 12.78 -0.69
C PRO A 116 -14.34 13.02 0.83
N ARG A 117 -15.40 13.52 1.49
CA ARG A 117 -15.46 13.64 2.96
C ARG A 117 -16.10 12.41 3.64
N ASP A 118 -16.73 11.52 2.87
CA ASP A 118 -17.32 10.28 3.35
C ASP A 118 -16.90 9.08 2.44
N PRO A 119 -15.59 8.73 2.36
CA PRO A 119 -15.15 7.57 1.60
C PRO A 119 -15.81 6.30 2.10
N ARG A 120 -16.28 5.45 1.18
CA ARG A 120 -17.04 4.26 1.57
C ARG A 120 -16.30 3.00 1.18
N VAL A 121 -16.26 2.03 2.10
CA VAL A 121 -15.72 0.70 1.81
C VAL A 121 -16.59 0.04 0.74
N VAL A 122 -15.97 -0.27 -0.40
CA VAL A 122 -16.62 -0.93 -1.55
C VAL A 122 -16.15 -2.37 -1.73
N ARG A 123 -14.99 -2.72 -1.16
CA ARG A 123 -14.45 -4.08 -1.16
C ARG A 123 -13.60 -4.31 0.08
N THR A 124 -13.60 -5.53 0.56
CA THR A 124 -12.63 -6.06 1.52
C THR A 124 -11.95 -7.27 0.88
N ILE A 125 -10.63 -7.26 0.86
CA ILE A 125 -9.80 -8.43 0.56
C ILE A 125 -9.56 -9.09 1.90
N GLU A 126 -10.08 -10.29 2.09
CA GLU A 126 -9.93 -11.04 3.34
C GLU A 126 -8.53 -11.66 3.45
N ALA A 127 -8.13 -11.96 4.67
CA ALA A 127 -6.81 -12.52 4.96
C ALA A 127 -6.56 -13.86 4.25
N ASP A 128 -7.58 -14.70 4.18
CA ASP A 128 -7.53 -15.99 3.51
C ASP A 128 -7.46 -15.85 1.97
N GLU A 129 -8.09 -14.85 1.39
CA GLU A 129 -7.96 -14.53 -0.04
C GLU A 129 -6.50 -14.16 -0.38
N LEU A 130 -5.91 -13.27 0.42
CA LEU A 130 -4.52 -12.86 0.23
C LEU A 130 -3.56 -14.04 0.38
N ALA A 131 -3.74 -14.83 1.43
CA ALA A 131 -2.94 -16.03 1.69
C ALA A 131 -3.06 -17.07 0.57
N ALA A 132 -4.28 -17.36 0.12
CA ALA A 132 -4.52 -18.37 -0.91
C ALA A 132 -3.98 -17.97 -2.29
N LYS A 133 -4.09 -16.69 -2.67
CA LYS A 133 -3.74 -16.24 -4.02
C LYS A 133 -2.28 -15.77 -4.13
N ALA A 134 -1.75 -15.09 -3.12
CA ALA A 134 -0.40 -14.54 -3.14
C ALA A 134 0.58 -15.26 -2.20
N GLY A 135 0.10 -16.07 -1.28
CA GLY A 135 0.94 -16.75 -0.29
C GLY A 135 1.42 -15.83 0.84
N TYR A 136 0.75 -14.70 1.06
CA TYR A 136 1.19 -13.64 1.97
C TYR A 136 0.16 -13.30 3.03
N SER A 137 0.64 -12.59 4.07
CA SER A 137 -0.13 -11.97 5.14
C SER A 137 0.54 -10.67 5.58
N ARG A 138 -0.08 -9.92 6.50
CA ARG A 138 0.50 -8.69 7.04
C ARG A 138 0.81 -7.65 5.96
N PRO A 139 -0.15 -7.28 5.12
CA PRO A 139 0.04 -6.26 4.09
C PRO A 139 0.44 -4.93 4.72
N HIS A 140 1.39 -4.22 4.09
CA HIS A 140 2.00 -3.03 4.68
C HIS A 140 1.97 -1.81 3.76
N THR A 141 2.78 -1.79 2.71
CA THR A 141 2.95 -0.61 1.84
C THR A 141 2.32 -0.86 0.48
N LEU A 142 1.84 0.21 -0.14
CA LEU A 142 1.19 0.19 -1.45
C LEU A 142 1.83 1.17 -2.41
N HIS A 143 2.07 0.69 -3.63
CA HIS A 143 2.43 1.52 -4.76
C HIS A 143 1.62 1.13 -5.99
N CYS A 144 1.03 2.11 -6.67
CA CYS A 144 0.52 1.89 -8.02
C CYS A 144 1.70 1.78 -8.99
N GLY A 145 1.60 0.89 -9.93
CA GLY A 145 2.64 0.66 -10.93
C GLY A 145 2.06 0.22 -12.28
N PRO A 146 2.89 0.01 -13.29
CA PRO A 146 2.44 -0.49 -14.57
C PRO A 146 1.75 -1.84 -14.42
N GLY A 147 0.50 -1.93 -14.87
CA GLY A 147 -0.25 -3.17 -14.95
C GLY A 147 -0.84 -3.72 -13.66
N ALA A 148 -0.43 -3.23 -12.47
CA ALA A 148 -0.94 -3.69 -11.18
C ALA A 148 -0.73 -2.66 -10.06
N ILE A 149 -1.40 -2.88 -8.93
CA ILE A 149 -1.06 -2.28 -7.64
C ILE A 149 -0.13 -3.25 -6.93
N PHE A 150 1.00 -2.75 -6.44
CA PHE A 150 2.02 -3.51 -5.72
C PHE A 150 1.82 -3.31 -4.22
N MET A 151 1.57 -4.38 -3.49
CA MET A 151 1.33 -4.34 -2.06
C MET A 151 2.36 -5.22 -1.35
N SER A 152 3.28 -4.60 -0.60
CA SER A 152 4.22 -5.35 0.21
C SER A 152 3.51 -6.06 1.37
N ALA A 153 4.04 -7.19 1.78
CA ALA A 153 3.52 -7.98 2.87
C ALA A 153 4.69 -8.49 3.74
N LEU A 154 4.53 -8.40 5.05
CA LEU A 154 5.58 -8.75 6.00
C LEU A 154 5.57 -10.20 6.41
N GLY A 155 4.48 -10.93 6.15
CA GLY A 155 4.32 -12.32 6.54
C GLY A 155 3.96 -13.24 5.38
N GLY A 156 4.25 -14.52 5.53
CA GLY A 156 3.84 -15.58 4.65
C GLY A 156 2.39 -16.04 4.90
N ALA A 157 1.93 -17.04 4.15
CA ALA A 157 0.57 -17.57 4.24
C ALA A 157 0.20 -18.15 5.62
N ASN A 158 1.20 -18.45 6.46
CA ASN A 158 0.99 -18.90 7.84
C ASN A 158 0.51 -17.80 8.80
N GLY A 159 0.49 -16.54 8.35
CA GLY A 159 -0.01 -15.39 9.10
C GLY A 159 1.02 -14.69 10.00
N HIS A 160 2.24 -15.18 10.09
CA HIS A 160 3.24 -14.64 11.03
C HIS A 160 4.70 -14.67 10.56
N ASP A 161 5.21 -15.72 9.97
CA ASP A 161 6.59 -15.79 9.50
C ASP A 161 6.69 -15.49 8.00
N GLY A 162 7.90 -15.45 7.46
CA GLY A 162 8.12 -15.44 6.03
C GLY A 162 7.77 -16.78 5.35
N PRO A 163 7.94 -16.84 4.03
CA PRO A 163 8.51 -15.80 3.19
C PRO A 163 7.53 -14.64 2.96
N ALA A 164 8.01 -13.44 3.17
CA ALA A 164 7.33 -12.20 2.87
C ALA A 164 7.54 -11.79 1.41
N GLY A 165 6.84 -10.77 0.91
CA GLY A 165 7.02 -10.32 -0.46
C GLY A 165 6.01 -9.29 -0.92
N ILE A 166 5.71 -9.29 -2.22
CA ILE A 166 4.85 -8.31 -2.87
C ILE A 166 3.66 -9.02 -3.53
N ALA A 167 2.46 -8.71 -3.08
CA ALA A 167 1.23 -9.10 -3.75
C ALA A 167 0.88 -8.13 -4.88
N LEU A 168 0.33 -8.64 -5.96
CA LEU A 168 -0.20 -7.85 -7.07
C LEU A 168 -1.72 -7.81 -6.98
N LEU A 169 -2.28 -6.59 -7.07
CA LEU A 169 -3.72 -6.39 -7.15
C LEU A 169 -4.08 -5.77 -8.50
N ASP A 170 -5.23 -6.14 -9.01
CA ASP A 170 -5.80 -5.52 -10.21
C ASP A 170 -6.24 -4.08 -9.91
N HIS A 171 -5.97 -3.14 -10.81
CA HIS A 171 -6.28 -1.72 -10.63
C HIS A 171 -7.79 -1.40 -10.58
N ASP A 172 -8.62 -2.23 -11.21
CA ASP A 172 -10.05 -1.93 -11.39
C ASP A 172 -10.93 -2.82 -10.51
N THR A 173 -10.61 -4.12 -10.45
CA THR A 173 -11.39 -5.09 -9.68
C THR A 173 -10.87 -5.28 -8.28
N PHE A 174 -9.60 -4.88 -8.03
CA PHE A 174 -8.87 -5.09 -6.78
C PHE A 174 -8.70 -6.57 -6.42
N ASP A 175 -8.84 -7.45 -7.40
CA ASP A 175 -8.57 -8.87 -7.20
C ASP A 175 -7.09 -9.10 -6.94
N VAL A 176 -6.79 -9.98 -6.00
CA VAL A 176 -5.42 -10.46 -5.82
C VAL A 176 -5.05 -11.30 -7.03
N ILE A 177 -4.06 -10.84 -7.81
CA ILE A 177 -3.56 -11.52 -9.00
C ILE A 177 -2.62 -12.64 -8.62
N GLY A 178 -1.76 -12.42 -7.60
CA GLY A 178 -0.76 -13.38 -7.14
C GLY A 178 0.43 -12.71 -6.49
N ALA A 179 1.50 -13.46 -6.27
CA ALA A 179 2.80 -12.94 -5.86
C ALA A 179 3.52 -12.32 -7.05
N TRP A 180 4.27 -11.26 -6.81
CA TRP A 180 5.13 -10.64 -7.82
C TRP A 180 6.41 -11.45 -8.05
N GLU A 181 6.98 -12.03 -6.99
CA GLU A 181 8.21 -12.78 -7.03
C GLU A 181 8.02 -14.13 -7.75
N MET A 182 8.72 -14.28 -8.87
CA MET A 182 8.81 -15.57 -9.58
C MET A 182 9.96 -16.42 -9.07
N ASP A 183 11.08 -15.78 -8.76
CA ASP A 183 12.24 -16.35 -8.11
C ASP A 183 12.76 -15.33 -7.09
N ARG A 184 12.62 -15.65 -5.81
CA ARG A 184 13.02 -14.72 -4.75
C ARG A 184 14.49 -14.86 -4.34
N GLY A 185 15.20 -15.88 -4.80
CA GLY A 185 16.54 -16.18 -4.33
C GLY A 185 16.56 -16.36 -2.81
N ASP A 186 17.52 -15.72 -2.14
CA ASP A 186 17.68 -15.79 -0.67
C ASP A 186 16.75 -14.82 0.09
N GLN A 187 15.96 -14.00 -0.58
CA GLN A 187 15.01 -13.10 0.07
C GLN A 187 13.97 -13.86 0.84
N PHE A 188 13.85 -13.58 2.14
CA PHE A 188 12.86 -14.23 3.02
C PHE A 188 11.95 -13.24 3.72
N LEU A 189 12.41 -12.02 3.97
CA LEU A 189 11.67 -10.97 4.62
C LEU A 189 11.14 -9.96 3.59
N GLY A 190 10.28 -9.06 4.01
CA GLY A 190 9.77 -7.97 3.19
C GLY A 190 9.35 -6.81 4.07
N TYR A 191 9.42 -5.59 3.54
CA TYR A 191 8.95 -4.40 4.22
C TYR A 191 8.35 -3.41 3.23
N ASP A 192 9.16 -2.80 2.37
CA ASP A 192 8.72 -1.77 1.44
C ASP A 192 9.29 -2.00 0.04
N VAL A 193 8.77 -1.27 -0.93
CA VAL A 193 9.13 -1.39 -2.33
C VAL A 193 9.11 -0.02 -3.00
N TRP A 194 10.11 0.26 -3.84
CA TRP A 194 10.17 1.43 -4.71
C TRP A 194 10.49 1.02 -6.12
N TRP A 195 9.79 1.61 -7.08
CA TRP A 195 10.04 1.34 -8.48
C TRP A 195 10.52 2.59 -9.20
N HIS A 196 11.73 2.56 -9.70
CA HIS A 196 12.25 3.59 -10.58
C HIS A 196 11.92 3.22 -12.03
N LEU A 197 10.79 3.68 -12.53
CA LEU A 197 10.27 3.32 -13.85
C LEU A 197 11.24 3.63 -14.99
N GLY A 198 11.96 4.76 -14.93
CA GLY A 198 12.90 5.18 -15.97
C GLY A 198 14.12 4.27 -16.10
N HIS A 199 14.48 3.55 -15.04
CA HIS A 199 15.57 2.56 -15.02
C HIS A 199 15.05 1.12 -15.00
N ASP A 200 13.72 0.94 -15.02
CA ASP A 200 13.07 -0.38 -14.86
C ASP A 200 13.68 -1.19 -13.70
N THR A 201 13.83 -0.50 -12.57
CA THR A 201 14.52 -1.03 -11.39
C THR A 201 13.60 -0.95 -10.19
N VAL A 202 13.39 -2.08 -9.54
CA VAL A 202 12.67 -2.18 -8.26
C VAL A 202 13.68 -2.34 -7.14
N ILE A 203 13.51 -1.55 -6.08
CA ILE A 203 14.27 -1.65 -4.84
C ILE A 203 13.31 -2.12 -3.77
N THR A 204 13.64 -3.23 -3.11
CA THR A 204 12.90 -3.74 -1.96
C THR A 204 13.74 -3.63 -0.71
N SER A 205 13.09 -3.49 0.44
CA SER A 205 13.75 -3.57 1.73
C SER A 205 13.22 -4.77 2.52
N GLU A 206 14.05 -5.33 3.36
CA GLU A 206 13.69 -6.36 4.30
C GLU A 206 13.78 -5.82 5.73
N TRP A 207 12.90 -6.30 6.60
CA TRP A 207 12.94 -5.98 8.02
C TRP A 207 12.91 -7.27 8.85
N GLY A 208 12.08 -7.31 9.89
CA GLY A 208 11.83 -8.46 10.72
C GLY A 208 10.53 -9.20 10.34
N THR A 209 10.32 -10.37 10.94
CA THR A 209 9.01 -11.01 10.89
C THR A 209 8.09 -10.41 11.96
N PRO A 210 6.77 -10.50 11.79
CA PRO A 210 5.82 -10.04 12.80
C PRO A 210 5.96 -10.69 14.19
N LEU A 211 6.58 -11.88 14.28
CA LEU A 211 6.88 -12.53 15.54
C LEU A 211 8.01 -11.86 16.31
N ASP A 212 9.01 -11.31 15.61
CA ASP A 212 10.16 -10.66 16.25
C ASP A 212 9.76 -9.50 17.14
N ASP A 213 8.68 -8.81 16.80
CA ASP A 213 8.21 -7.63 17.53
C ASP A 213 7.30 -7.97 18.73
N ARG A 214 6.66 -9.13 18.74
CA ARG A 214 5.57 -9.42 19.69
C ARG A 214 5.88 -10.48 20.74
N GLU A 215 6.79 -11.39 20.45
CA GLU A 215 7.05 -12.56 21.31
C GLU A 215 8.34 -12.48 22.10
N ARG A 216 9.15 -11.42 21.97
CA ARG A 216 10.28 -11.23 22.86
C ARG A 216 9.77 -10.78 24.23
N PRO A 217 9.91 -11.60 25.29
CA PRO A 217 9.61 -11.15 26.64
C PRO A 217 10.48 -9.90 26.91
N GLN A 218 9.88 -8.76 27.15
CA GLN A 218 10.60 -7.59 27.67
C GLN A 218 11.30 -8.07 28.96
N PRO A 219 12.64 -8.05 29.04
CA PRO A 219 13.32 -8.41 30.27
C PRO A 219 12.90 -7.41 31.33
N ARG A 220 12.15 -7.88 32.33
CA ARG A 220 11.85 -7.10 33.51
C ARG A 220 13.18 -6.81 34.18
N GLY A 221 13.66 -5.56 34.09
CA GLY A 221 14.67 -5.03 34.99
C GLY A 221 16.13 -5.04 34.52
N SER A 222 16.48 -4.95 33.26
CA SER A 222 17.85 -4.61 32.85
C SER A 222 17.85 -3.46 31.87
N ALA A 223 18.25 -2.29 32.34
CA ALA A 223 18.57 -1.12 31.52
C ALA A 223 19.91 -1.36 30.78
N ARG A 224 19.93 -2.27 29.82
CA ARG A 224 20.94 -2.29 28.76
C ARG A 224 20.22 -1.97 27.46
N PRO A 225 20.63 -0.91 26.74
CA PRO A 225 20.18 -0.74 25.38
C PRO A 225 20.63 -2.01 24.63
N GLN A 226 19.68 -2.87 24.23
CA GLN A 226 19.96 -3.83 23.19
C GLN A 226 20.18 -3.00 21.93
N VAL A 227 21.43 -2.82 21.59
CA VAL A 227 21.81 -2.41 20.25
C VAL A 227 21.39 -3.59 19.37
N TRP A 228 20.25 -3.46 18.73
CA TRP A 228 19.91 -4.29 17.59
C TRP A 228 21.08 -4.16 16.61
N PRO A 229 21.58 -5.24 16.01
CA PRO A 229 22.31 -5.04 14.78
C PRO A 229 21.38 -4.18 13.91
N PRO A 230 21.89 -3.10 13.29
CA PRO A 230 21.05 -2.32 12.39
C PRO A 230 20.39 -3.32 11.45
N PRO A 231 19.09 -3.19 11.16
CA PRO A 231 18.48 -4.02 10.14
C PRO A 231 19.42 -3.91 8.95
N GLU A 232 19.97 -5.02 8.52
CA GLU A 232 20.75 -5.04 7.30
C GLU A 232 19.78 -4.62 6.22
N LEU A 233 19.91 -3.38 5.75
CA LEU A 233 19.16 -2.90 4.61
C LEU A 233 19.70 -3.69 3.41
N LEU A 234 19.16 -4.89 3.23
CA LEU A 234 19.41 -5.68 2.04
C LEU A 234 18.67 -5.02 0.90
N VAL A 235 19.41 -4.19 0.17
CA VAL A 235 18.90 -3.58 -1.06
C VAL A 235 19.02 -4.63 -2.15
N HIS A 236 17.94 -5.34 -2.42
CA HIS A 236 17.87 -6.20 -3.60
C HIS A 236 17.52 -5.33 -4.80
N VAL A 237 18.54 -5.00 -5.60
CA VAL A 237 18.33 -4.36 -6.91
C VAL A 237 17.96 -5.47 -7.90
N ARG A 238 16.70 -5.62 -8.23
CA ARG A 238 16.26 -6.47 -9.34
C ARG A 238 16.04 -5.59 -10.57
N ALA A 239 16.89 -5.76 -11.57
CA ALA A 239 16.66 -5.23 -12.90
C ALA A 239 15.79 -6.22 -13.69
N HIS A 240 14.85 -5.67 -14.47
CA HIS A 240 13.99 -6.29 -15.47
C HIS A 240 12.64 -6.84 -14.97
N ALA A 241 11.64 -5.99 -15.07
CA ALA A 241 10.27 -6.43 -15.26
C ALA A 241 9.95 -6.47 -16.78
N ASP A 242 9.20 -7.45 -17.24
CA ASP A 242 8.61 -7.38 -18.55
C ASP A 242 7.45 -6.37 -18.57
N SER A 243 6.94 -6.05 -19.75
CA SER A 243 5.83 -5.11 -19.94
C SER A 243 4.50 -5.50 -19.25
N ALA A 244 4.47 -6.66 -18.58
CA ALA A 244 3.35 -7.12 -17.74
C ALA A 244 3.68 -7.03 -16.25
N GLY A 245 4.79 -6.35 -15.85
CA GLY A 245 5.24 -6.28 -14.47
C GLY A 245 5.88 -7.57 -13.93
N ARG A 246 6.18 -8.53 -14.81
CA ARG A 246 6.80 -9.80 -14.43
C ARG A 246 8.31 -9.73 -14.54
N PRO A 247 9.08 -10.33 -13.61
CA PRO A 247 10.54 -10.39 -13.74
C PRO A 247 10.93 -11.14 -15.01
N ARG A 248 11.88 -10.60 -15.77
CA ARG A 248 12.52 -11.33 -16.89
C ARG A 248 13.48 -12.36 -16.30
N ARG A 249 13.48 -13.55 -16.90
CA ARG A 249 14.42 -14.62 -16.56
C ARG A 249 15.85 -14.24 -16.90
#